data_5e8f626e76533452e40633323b736903
#
_entry.id   5e8f626e76533452e40633323b736903
#
_cell.length_a   1.000
_cell.length_b   1.000
_cell.length_c   1.000
_cell.angle_alpha   90.00
_cell.angle_beta   90.00
_cell.angle_gamma   90.00
#
_symmetry.space_group_name_H-M   'P 1'
#
loop_
_entity.id
_entity.type
_entity.pdbx_description
1 polymer ?
#
loop_
_entity_poly.entity_id
_entity_poly.type
_entity_poly.pdbx_seq_one_letter_code
_entity_poly.pdbx_strand_id
1 'polypeptide(L)'
;MLKTNLLLPLTIVLFACANSGLQARVELGSDMLELLNFEPLRGKRVGLLTNPSGINSRGVSTIQLLRRAPEVNLVALFGAEHGLDGKASAGKEVRDGTDPVTGLPVFSLYGPGPIRKPTEAMLRHIDILVYDLQDTGARSYTFISSMGMAMNACGKAGVEFMVLDRPNPLGGIRVEGPLFNPRFRSMVGQWAIPYVSGMTCGELA
;
A
#
# COMPACT_ATOMS: atom_id res chain seq x y z
N MET A 1 -42.84 -64.21 -38.71
CA MET A 1 -42.15 -63.76 -37.44
C MET A 1 -41.30 -62.57 -37.75
N LEU A 2 -41.81 -61.35 -37.62
CA LEU A 2 -41.02 -60.12 -37.76
C LEU A 2 -40.41 -59.78 -36.39
N LYS A 3 -39.09 -59.67 -36.33
CA LYS A 3 -38.38 -59.12 -35.17
C LYS A 3 -38.22 -57.63 -35.37
N THR A 4 -38.99 -56.85 -34.64
CA THR A 4 -38.84 -55.40 -34.54
C THR A 4 -37.69 -55.08 -33.58
N ASN A 5 -36.55 -54.58 -34.13
CA ASN A 5 -35.46 -54.03 -33.34
C ASN A 5 -35.87 -52.59 -32.89
N LEU A 6 -36.10 -52.43 -31.60
CA LEU A 6 -36.32 -51.13 -30.97
C LEU A 6 -34.96 -50.49 -30.67
N LEU A 7 -34.56 -49.52 -31.49
CA LEU A 7 -33.42 -48.67 -31.25
C LEU A 7 -33.84 -47.55 -30.26
N LEU A 8 -33.35 -47.65 -29.02
CA LEU A 8 -33.47 -46.57 -28.05
C LEU A 8 -32.52 -45.43 -28.39
N PRO A 9 -32.93 -44.17 -28.52
CA PRO A 9 -32.00 -43.07 -28.72
C PRO A 9 -31.23 -42.80 -27.42
N LEU A 10 -29.91 -42.87 -27.48
CA LEU A 10 -29.01 -42.49 -26.42
C LEU A 10 -28.91 -40.95 -26.38
N THR A 11 -29.70 -40.34 -25.48
CA THR A 11 -29.65 -38.90 -25.26
C THR A 11 -28.40 -38.58 -24.44
N ILE A 12 -27.35 -38.09 -25.08
CA ILE A 12 -26.15 -37.55 -24.42
C ILE A 12 -26.50 -36.16 -23.85
N VAL A 13 -26.69 -36.06 -22.55
CA VAL A 13 -26.80 -34.78 -21.84
C VAL A 13 -25.38 -34.25 -21.64
N LEU A 14 -24.97 -33.31 -22.48
CA LEU A 14 -23.75 -32.52 -22.27
C LEU A 14 -24.02 -31.56 -21.11
N PHE A 15 -23.50 -31.86 -19.93
CA PHE A 15 -23.37 -30.91 -18.85
C PHE A 15 -22.25 -29.94 -19.27
N ALA A 16 -22.62 -28.78 -19.80
CA ALA A 16 -21.72 -27.66 -19.91
C ALA A 16 -21.45 -27.15 -18.47
N CYS A 17 -20.37 -27.62 -17.85
CA CYS A 17 -19.81 -26.95 -16.68
C CYS A 17 -19.40 -25.54 -17.13
N ALA A 18 -20.26 -24.58 -16.93
CA ALA A 18 -19.87 -23.18 -16.92
C ALA A 18 -18.84 -23.04 -15.78
N ASN A 19 -17.57 -23.16 -16.10
CA ASN A 19 -16.50 -22.67 -15.25
C ASN A 19 -16.67 -21.14 -15.18
N SER A 20 -17.55 -20.68 -14.30
CA SER A 20 -17.43 -19.35 -13.73
C SER A 20 -16.13 -19.39 -12.92
N GLY A 21 -15.02 -19.13 -13.59
CA GLY A 21 -13.73 -18.95 -12.93
C GLY A 21 -13.94 -17.85 -11.87
N LEU A 22 -14.13 -18.27 -10.65
CA LEU A 22 -13.94 -17.41 -9.50
C LEU A 22 -12.46 -17.02 -9.53
N GLN A 23 -12.17 -15.97 -10.29
CA GLN A 23 -10.86 -15.35 -10.27
C GLN A 23 -10.76 -14.71 -8.88
N ALA A 24 -9.96 -15.31 -8.00
CA ALA A 24 -9.72 -14.78 -6.67
C ALA A 24 -9.22 -13.34 -6.85
N ARG A 25 -10.06 -12.38 -6.52
CA ARG A 25 -9.71 -10.97 -6.54
C ARG A 25 -9.00 -10.64 -5.24
N VAL A 26 -7.82 -10.05 -5.34
CA VAL A 26 -7.13 -9.50 -4.18
C VAL A 26 -7.78 -8.17 -3.84
N GLU A 27 -8.33 -8.05 -2.64
CA GLU A 27 -8.82 -6.78 -2.13
C GLU A 27 -7.64 -5.98 -1.56
N LEU A 28 -7.47 -4.75 -2.03
CA LEU A 28 -6.43 -3.85 -1.54
C LEU A 28 -6.80 -3.32 -0.15
N GLY A 29 -5.82 -2.97 0.67
CA GLY A 29 -6.05 -2.34 1.96
C GLY A 29 -6.95 -1.10 1.88
N SER A 30 -6.86 -0.32 0.79
CA SER A 30 -7.75 0.82 0.54
C SER A 30 -9.20 0.42 0.22
N ASP A 31 -9.42 -0.70 -0.49
CA ASP A 31 -10.77 -1.25 -0.72
C ASP A 31 -11.37 -1.79 0.58
N MET A 32 -10.56 -2.47 1.40
CA MET A 32 -10.98 -2.98 2.70
C MET A 32 -11.33 -1.86 3.67
N LEU A 33 -10.57 -0.76 3.69
CA LEU A 33 -10.86 0.39 4.51
C LEU A 33 -12.22 1.02 4.15
N GLU A 34 -12.52 1.11 2.85
CA GLU A 34 -13.81 1.58 2.36
C GLU A 34 -14.95 0.62 2.71
N LEU A 35 -14.74 -0.71 2.58
CA LEU A 35 -15.70 -1.73 2.99
C LEU A 35 -16.04 -1.66 4.48
N LEU A 36 -15.06 -1.30 5.32
CA LEU A 36 -15.23 -1.07 6.76
C LEU A 36 -15.83 0.31 7.09
N ASN A 37 -16.30 1.06 6.08
CA ASN A 37 -16.81 2.43 6.25
C ASN A 37 -15.85 3.32 7.04
N PHE A 38 -14.55 3.17 6.81
CA PHE A 38 -13.46 3.92 7.45
C PHE A 38 -13.44 3.87 8.97
N GLU A 39 -14.10 2.89 9.59
CA GLU A 39 -14.23 2.76 11.04
C GLU A 39 -12.89 2.88 11.80
N PRO A 40 -11.77 2.28 11.33
CA PRO A 40 -10.49 2.41 12.01
C PRO A 40 -9.94 3.84 12.10
N LEU A 41 -10.44 4.77 11.27
CA LEU A 41 -10.00 6.17 11.21
C LEU A 41 -10.97 7.15 11.89
N ARG A 42 -12.11 6.66 12.35
CA ARG A 42 -13.16 7.48 12.93
C ARG A 42 -12.67 8.24 14.16
N GLY A 43 -12.93 9.55 14.20
CA GLY A 43 -12.57 10.43 15.30
C GLY A 43 -11.08 10.76 15.42
N LYS A 44 -10.24 10.28 14.50
CA LYS A 44 -8.79 10.49 14.50
C LYS A 44 -8.39 11.58 13.49
N ARG A 45 -7.37 12.36 13.84
CA ARG A 45 -6.66 13.22 12.87
C ARG A 45 -5.73 12.35 12.05
N VAL A 46 -6.01 12.22 10.76
CA VAL A 46 -5.34 11.30 9.87
C VAL A 46 -4.25 12.00 9.07
N GLY A 47 -3.02 11.47 9.12
CA GLY A 47 -1.98 11.74 8.14
C GLY A 47 -1.95 10.61 7.10
N LEU A 48 -1.66 10.91 5.84
CA LEU A 48 -1.55 9.92 4.78
C LEU A 48 -0.18 10.01 4.10
N LEU A 49 0.62 8.94 4.21
CA LEU A 49 1.87 8.77 3.49
C LEU A 49 1.59 7.98 2.20
N THR A 50 1.69 8.68 1.06
CA THR A 50 1.29 8.14 -0.24
C THR A 50 2.04 8.79 -1.40
N ASN A 51 1.78 8.29 -2.61
CA ASN A 51 2.19 8.83 -3.90
C ASN A 51 1.15 8.44 -4.97
N PRO A 52 1.37 8.63 -6.29
CA PRO A 52 0.41 8.26 -7.33
C PRO A 52 0.05 6.77 -7.41
N SER A 53 0.82 5.87 -6.76
CA SER A 53 0.47 4.44 -6.68
C SER A 53 -0.59 4.14 -5.62
N GLY A 54 -0.89 5.08 -4.71
CA GLY A 54 -1.95 4.98 -3.70
C GLY A 54 -3.33 5.15 -4.33
N ILE A 55 -3.80 4.13 -5.02
CA ILE A 55 -5.12 4.05 -5.65
C ILE A 55 -5.82 2.76 -5.24
N ASN A 56 -7.15 2.79 -5.19
CA ASN A 56 -7.94 1.58 -4.97
C ASN A 56 -8.13 0.78 -6.27
N SER A 57 -8.80 -0.37 -6.19
CA SER A 57 -9.07 -1.25 -7.33
C SER A 57 -9.89 -0.60 -8.46
N ARG A 58 -10.54 0.54 -8.19
CA ARG A 58 -11.29 1.34 -9.17
C ARG A 58 -10.49 2.54 -9.71
N GLY A 59 -9.21 2.65 -9.38
CA GLY A 59 -8.34 3.75 -9.81
C GLY A 59 -8.60 5.09 -9.07
N VAL A 60 -9.35 5.08 -7.97
CA VAL A 60 -9.58 6.28 -7.15
C VAL A 60 -8.42 6.43 -6.17
N SER A 61 -7.79 7.61 -6.12
CA SER A 61 -6.68 7.85 -5.20
C SER A 61 -7.13 7.79 -3.74
N THR A 62 -6.27 7.27 -2.88
CA THR A 62 -6.54 7.18 -1.43
C THR A 62 -6.75 8.56 -0.82
N ILE A 63 -6.09 9.61 -1.33
CA ILE A 63 -6.37 11.00 -0.96
C ILE A 63 -7.85 11.32 -1.20
N GLN A 64 -8.37 11.00 -2.39
CA GLN A 64 -9.77 11.27 -2.73
C GLN A 64 -10.73 10.42 -1.91
N LEU A 65 -10.40 9.13 -1.66
CA LEU A 65 -11.21 8.25 -0.81
C LEU A 65 -11.38 8.84 0.59
N LEU A 66 -10.26 9.19 1.24
CA LEU A 66 -10.28 9.73 2.61
C LEU A 66 -10.95 11.10 2.68
N ARG A 67 -10.78 11.94 1.65
CA ARG A 67 -11.41 13.28 1.60
C ARG A 67 -12.93 13.23 1.39
N ARG A 68 -13.45 12.19 0.74
CA ARG A 68 -14.90 12.03 0.49
C ARG A 68 -15.62 11.35 1.64
N ALA A 69 -14.91 10.66 2.52
CA ALA A 69 -15.47 9.96 3.67
C ALA A 69 -15.76 10.97 4.79
N PRO A 70 -17.05 11.21 5.15
CA PRO A 70 -17.40 12.23 6.14
C PRO A 70 -16.90 11.90 7.55
N GLU A 71 -16.62 10.62 7.82
CA GLU A 71 -16.10 10.14 9.10
C GLU A 71 -14.60 10.36 9.26
N VAL A 72 -13.88 10.68 8.15
CA VAL A 72 -12.41 10.80 8.14
C VAL A 72 -11.96 12.24 8.19
N ASN A 73 -11.16 12.56 9.17
CA ASN A 73 -10.50 13.86 9.31
C ASN A 73 -9.06 13.79 8.76
N LEU A 74 -8.91 13.82 7.43
CA LEU A 74 -7.59 13.89 6.79
C LEU A 74 -7.03 15.30 6.95
N VAL A 75 -5.91 15.43 7.68
CA VAL A 75 -5.33 16.73 8.06
C VAL A 75 -3.94 17.00 7.46
N ALA A 76 -3.22 15.96 7.00
CA ALA A 76 -1.89 16.12 6.43
C ALA A 76 -1.57 15.02 5.42
N LEU A 77 -0.73 15.35 4.45
CA LEU A 77 -0.16 14.42 3.47
C LEU A 77 1.35 14.31 3.69
N PHE A 78 1.89 13.13 3.43
CA PHE A 78 3.31 12.85 3.52
C PHE A 78 3.78 12.24 2.20
N GLY A 79 4.87 12.77 1.65
CA GLY A 79 5.50 12.28 0.43
C GLY A 79 6.78 11.51 0.75
N ALA A 80 6.92 10.30 0.20
CA ALA A 80 8.16 9.54 0.20
C ALA A 80 9.12 10.03 -0.90
N GLU A 81 10.12 9.24 -1.27
CA GLU A 81 10.97 9.51 -2.44
C GLU A 81 10.12 9.78 -3.69
N HIS A 82 10.56 10.65 -4.54
CA HIS A 82 9.85 11.21 -5.71
C HIS A 82 8.73 12.21 -5.36
N GLY A 83 8.42 12.45 -4.08
CA GLY A 83 7.37 13.37 -3.65
C GLY A 83 5.96 12.80 -3.76
N LEU A 84 4.98 13.61 -3.34
CA LEU A 84 3.57 13.23 -3.35
C LEU A 84 3.03 13.00 -4.79
N ASP A 85 3.55 13.75 -5.76
CA ASP A 85 3.13 13.67 -7.18
C ASP A 85 3.99 12.70 -8.02
N GLY A 86 5.01 12.08 -7.43
CA GLY A 86 5.89 11.13 -8.08
C GLY A 86 6.84 11.70 -9.14
N LYS A 87 7.01 13.03 -9.21
CA LYS A 87 7.75 13.68 -10.32
C LYS A 87 9.19 14.01 -10.00
N ALA A 88 9.58 14.06 -8.73
CA ALA A 88 10.96 14.36 -8.36
C ALA A 88 11.89 13.22 -8.80
N SER A 89 13.05 13.54 -9.31
CA SER A 89 14.07 12.55 -9.65
C SER A 89 14.56 11.81 -8.40
N ALA A 90 15.01 10.56 -8.58
CA ALA A 90 15.51 9.73 -7.49
C ALA A 90 16.60 10.44 -6.67
N GLY A 91 16.50 10.36 -5.35
CA GLY A 91 17.44 10.98 -4.41
C GLY A 91 17.38 12.50 -4.33
N LYS A 92 16.53 13.17 -5.11
CA LYS A 92 16.38 14.63 -5.04
C LYS A 92 15.58 15.06 -3.83
N GLU A 93 15.99 16.20 -3.27
CA GLU A 93 15.24 16.84 -2.19
C GLU A 93 13.91 17.38 -2.69
N VAL A 94 12.86 17.12 -1.91
CA VAL A 94 11.53 17.65 -2.11
C VAL A 94 11.16 18.48 -0.87
N ARG A 95 10.76 19.71 -1.06
CA ARG A 95 10.36 20.58 0.05
C ARG A 95 8.95 20.32 0.50
N ASP A 96 8.67 20.63 1.75
CA ASP A 96 7.31 20.74 2.26
C ASP A 96 6.52 21.77 1.47
N GLY A 97 5.20 21.59 1.42
CA GLY A 97 4.32 22.47 0.67
C GLY A 97 2.86 22.31 1.05
N THR A 98 1.99 22.67 0.13
CA THR A 98 0.54 22.50 0.23
C THR A 98 0.06 21.80 -1.03
N ASP A 99 -0.76 20.79 -0.88
CA ASP A 99 -1.39 20.13 -2.01
C ASP A 99 -2.42 21.07 -2.67
N PRO A 100 -2.26 21.40 -3.96
CA PRO A 100 -3.12 22.41 -4.61
C PRO A 100 -4.58 21.93 -4.77
N VAL A 101 -4.83 20.63 -4.69
CA VAL A 101 -6.18 20.07 -4.86
C VAL A 101 -6.96 20.05 -3.55
N THR A 102 -6.30 19.67 -2.47
CA THR A 102 -6.94 19.51 -1.15
C THR A 102 -6.75 20.68 -0.21
N GLY A 103 -5.74 21.51 -0.46
CA GLY A 103 -5.31 22.56 0.46
C GLY A 103 -4.58 22.07 1.72
N LEU A 104 -4.32 20.75 1.81
CA LEU A 104 -3.67 20.15 2.96
C LEU A 104 -2.16 20.38 2.94
N PRO A 105 -1.52 20.51 4.13
CA PRO A 105 -0.08 20.53 4.23
C PRO A 105 0.52 19.21 3.73
N VAL A 106 1.61 19.31 2.97
CA VAL A 106 2.40 18.18 2.46
C VAL A 106 3.76 18.21 3.13
N PHE A 107 4.07 17.20 3.89
CA PHE A 107 5.38 16.99 4.50
C PHE A 107 6.21 16.02 3.66
N SER A 108 7.43 16.41 3.33
CA SER A 108 8.35 15.57 2.57
C SER A 108 9.25 14.76 3.50
N LEU A 109 9.26 13.45 3.32
CA LEU A 109 10.27 12.60 3.97
C LEU A 109 11.63 12.65 3.25
N TYR A 110 11.72 13.37 2.16
CA TYR A 110 12.94 13.64 1.37
C TYR A 110 13.26 15.14 1.31
N GLY A 111 12.99 15.85 2.40
CA GLY A 111 13.36 17.25 2.58
C GLY A 111 14.88 17.48 2.64
N PRO A 112 15.31 18.74 2.82
CA PRO A 112 16.71 19.08 2.98
C PRO A 112 17.39 18.31 4.12
N GLY A 113 18.59 17.84 3.89
CA GLY A 113 19.39 17.12 4.88
C GLY A 113 19.17 15.59 4.89
N PRO A 114 19.76 14.89 5.88
CA PRO A 114 19.81 13.42 5.89
C PRO A 114 18.58 12.74 6.48
N ILE A 115 17.61 13.50 7.03
CA ILE A 115 16.45 12.94 7.70
C ILE A 115 15.47 12.42 6.64
N ARG A 116 15.12 11.13 6.72
CA ARG A 116 14.23 10.43 5.77
C ARG A 116 13.03 9.81 6.48
N LYS A 117 12.56 10.45 7.54
CA LYS A 117 11.43 9.99 8.38
C LYS A 117 10.61 11.19 8.85
N PRO A 118 9.36 10.99 9.26
CA PRO A 118 8.58 12.05 9.90
C PRO A 118 9.30 12.57 11.15
N THR A 119 9.31 13.88 11.31
CA THR A 119 9.77 14.53 12.55
C THR A 119 8.64 14.58 13.57
N GLU A 120 8.97 14.77 14.84
CA GLU A 120 7.98 14.97 15.88
C GLU A 120 7.05 16.17 15.59
N ALA A 121 7.61 17.23 15.02
CA ALA A 121 6.83 18.40 14.60
C ALA A 121 5.77 18.08 13.55
N MET A 122 6.08 17.20 12.59
CA MET A 122 5.13 16.74 11.56
C MET A 122 4.05 15.84 12.16
N LEU A 123 4.39 15.02 13.18
CA LEU A 123 3.49 14.04 13.78
C LEU A 123 2.55 14.63 14.85
N ARG A 124 2.88 15.76 15.48
CA ARG A 124 2.09 16.32 16.62
C ARG A 124 0.63 16.64 16.29
N HIS A 125 0.28 16.76 15.01
CA HIS A 125 -1.05 17.16 14.56
C HIS A 125 -1.90 16.00 14.06
N ILE A 126 -1.37 14.77 14.12
CA ILE A 126 -2.07 13.57 13.70
C ILE A 126 -2.14 12.56 14.84
N ASP A 127 -3.16 11.73 14.83
CA ASP A 127 -3.36 10.64 15.77
C ASP A 127 -2.98 9.29 15.15
N ILE A 128 -3.09 9.22 13.82
CA ILE A 128 -2.72 8.05 13.03
C ILE A 128 -2.05 8.46 11.72
N LEU A 129 -0.99 7.75 11.34
CA LEU A 129 -0.37 7.84 10.03
C LEU A 129 -0.73 6.60 9.21
N VAL A 130 -1.48 6.80 8.14
CA VAL A 130 -1.83 5.76 7.17
C VAL A 130 -0.76 5.71 6.08
N TYR A 131 -0.25 4.51 5.80
CA TYR A 131 0.71 4.25 4.73
C TYR A 131 0.02 3.56 3.56
N ASP A 132 0.11 4.13 2.37
CA ASP A 132 -0.43 3.58 1.14
C ASP A 132 0.50 3.85 -0.06
N LEU A 133 1.50 3.00 -0.21
CA LEU A 133 2.47 3.02 -1.30
C LEU A 133 2.61 1.60 -1.88
N GLN A 134 2.63 1.49 -3.21
CA GLN A 134 2.95 0.22 -3.86
C GLN A 134 4.47 0.02 -3.84
N ASP A 135 4.93 -0.96 -3.08
CA ASP A 135 6.33 -1.41 -3.12
C ASP A 135 6.58 -2.30 -4.34
N THR A 136 7.85 -2.47 -4.69
CA THR A 136 8.28 -3.27 -5.85
C THR A 136 8.58 -4.73 -5.51
N GLY A 137 8.62 -5.06 -4.21
CA GLY A 137 8.99 -6.38 -3.70
C GLY A 137 10.50 -6.62 -3.59
N ALA A 138 11.34 -5.62 -3.90
CA ALA A 138 12.78 -5.72 -3.81
C ALA A 138 13.35 -4.70 -2.79
N ARG A 139 14.11 -5.20 -1.80
CA ARG A 139 14.64 -4.46 -0.65
C ARG A 139 15.35 -3.13 -1.00
N SER A 140 15.96 -3.02 -2.17
CA SER A 140 16.71 -1.83 -2.58
C SER A 140 15.83 -0.64 -2.94
N TYR A 141 14.53 -0.81 -3.06
CA TYR A 141 13.58 0.28 -3.25
C TYR A 141 13.23 0.91 -1.91
N THR A 142 13.09 2.23 -1.89
CA THR A 142 13.11 3.03 -0.67
C THR A 142 11.78 3.07 0.07
N PHE A 143 10.69 2.61 -0.52
CA PHE A 143 9.36 2.71 0.09
C PHE A 143 9.24 1.85 1.34
N ILE A 144 9.77 0.61 1.31
CA ILE A 144 9.81 -0.24 2.50
C ILE A 144 10.69 0.35 3.61
N SER A 145 11.77 1.03 3.26
CA SER A 145 12.62 1.75 4.22
C SER A 145 11.88 2.93 4.82
N SER A 146 11.17 3.71 3.99
CA SER A 146 10.34 4.84 4.43
C SER A 146 9.22 4.37 5.37
N MET A 147 8.57 3.24 5.08
CA MET A 147 7.53 2.63 5.92
C MET A 147 8.07 2.36 7.33
N GLY A 148 9.08 1.54 7.46
CA GLY A 148 9.58 1.16 8.77
C GLY A 148 10.21 2.33 9.55
N MET A 149 10.83 3.31 8.84
CA MET A 149 11.31 4.53 9.50
C MET A 149 10.16 5.40 9.99
N ALA A 150 9.05 5.48 9.26
CA ALA A 150 7.83 6.17 9.67
C ALA A 150 7.16 5.46 10.87
N MET A 151 7.05 4.12 10.83
CA MET A 151 6.56 3.33 11.96
C MET A 151 7.34 3.59 13.24
N ASN A 152 8.67 3.56 13.16
CA ASN A 152 9.54 3.86 14.30
C ASN A 152 9.36 5.31 14.83
N ALA A 153 9.13 6.27 13.93
CA ALA A 153 8.88 7.66 14.34
C ALA A 153 7.52 7.80 15.02
N CYS A 154 6.47 7.18 14.46
CA CYS A 154 5.12 7.14 15.03
C CYS A 154 5.12 6.48 16.41
N GLY A 155 5.73 5.31 16.56
CA GLY A 155 5.83 4.62 17.85
C GLY A 155 6.50 5.47 18.96
N LYS A 156 7.53 6.26 18.59
CA LYS A 156 8.19 7.19 19.54
C LYS A 156 7.33 8.39 19.88
N ALA A 157 6.49 8.82 18.97
CA ALA A 157 5.60 9.98 19.15
C ALA A 157 4.23 9.60 19.74
N GLY A 158 3.94 8.31 19.99
CA GLY A 158 2.63 7.84 20.43
C GLY A 158 1.54 7.98 19.37
N VAL A 159 1.91 8.01 18.08
CA VAL A 159 1.01 8.07 16.93
C VAL A 159 0.77 6.67 16.41
N GLU A 160 -0.48 6.32 16.13
CA GLU A 160 -0.81 5.03 15.51
C GLU A 160 -0.25 4.95 14.09
N PHE A 161 0.04 3.73 13.62
CA PHE A 161 0.48 3.49 12.24
C PHE A 161 -0.37 2.40 11.60
N MET A 162 -0.88 2.66 10.39
CA MET A 162 -1.70 1.72 9.64
C MET A 162 -1.14 1.53 8.24
N VAL A 163 -0.98 0.27 7.82
CA VAL A 163 -0.60 -0.09 6.45
C VAL A 163 -1.85 -0.48 5.68
N LEU A 164 -2.15 0.22 4.59
CA LEU A 164 -3.10 -0.24 3.58
C LEU A 164 -2.33 -1.17 2.65
N ASP A 165 -2.41 -2.46 2.95
CA ASP A 165 -1.56 -3.46 2.31
C ASP A 165 -1.90 -3.66 0.82
N ARG A 166 -0.87 -4.05 0.06
CA ARG A 166 -0.90 -4.27 -1.38
C ARG A 166 -0.15 -5.52 -1.75
N PRO A 167 -0.59 -6.26 -2.78
CA PRO A 167 0.13 -7.45 -3.22
C PRO A 167 1.57 -7.12 -3.62
N ASN A 168 2.48 -8.04 -3.30
CA ASN A 168 3.84 -7.97 -3.78
C ASN A 168 3.88 -8.30 -5.29
N PRO A 169 4.38 -7.39 -6.16
CA PRO A 169 4.39 -7.63 -7.61
C PRO A 169 5.30 -8.81 -8.03
N LEU A 170 6.26 -9.20 -7.19
CA LEU A 170 7.10 -10.37 -7.41
C LEU A 170 6.46 -11.67 -6.88
N GLY A 171 5.27 -11.58 -6.30
CA GLY A 171 4.53 -12.70 -5.71
C GLY A 171 5.02 -13.08 -4.32
N GLY A 172 4.33 -14.05 -3.68
CA GLY A 172 4.57 -14.50 -2.31
C GLY A 172 5.43 -15.78 -2.20
N ILE A 173 5.95 -16.30 -3.32
CA ILE A 173 6.71 -17.57 -3.33
C ILE A 173 8.22 -17.35 -3.46
N ARG A 174 8.63 -16.29 -4.16
CA ARG A 174 10.03 -15.99 -4.42
C ARG A 174 10.70 -15.36 -3.21
N VAL A 175 11.73 -16.03 -2.69
CA VAL A 175 12.63 -15.45 -1.69
C VAL A 175 14.04 -15.57 -2.25
N GLU A 176 14.72 -14.43 -2.50
CA GLU A 176 16.00 -14.42 -3.21
C GLU A 176 17.00 -13.44 -2.59
N GLY A 177 18.25 -13.78 -2.76
CA GLY A 177 19.38 -12.98 -2.28
C GLY A 177 19.66 -13.12 -0.79
N PRO A 178 20.83 -12.63 -0.35
CA PRO A 178 21.24 -12.73 1.05
C PRO A 178 20.42 -11.80 1.94
N LEU A 179 20.35 -12.13 3.22
CA LEU A 179 19.90 -11.22 4.27
C LEU A 179 20.76 -9.96 4.25
N PHE A 180 20.11 -8.84 4.53
CA PHE A 180 20.81 -7.56 4.62
C PHE A 180 21.83 -7.57 5.78
N ASN A 181 23.05 -7.11 5.48
CA ASN A 181 24.06 -6.91 6.51
C ASN A 181 23.91 -5.50 7.13
N PRO A 182 23.61 -5.39 8.44
CA PRO A 182 23.38 -4.09 9.10
C PRO A 182 24.55 -3.09 9.03
N ARG A 183 25.76 -3.57 8.73
CA ARG A 183 26.94 -2.69 8.55
C ARG A 183 26.81 -1.74 7.35
N PHE A 184 25.94 -2.10 6.37
CA PHE A 184 25.72 -1.30 5.15
C PHE A 184 24.37 -0.58 5.18
N ARG A 185 23.84 -0.30 6.38
CA ARG A 185 22.53 0.35 6.53
C ARG A 185 22.44 1.67 5.78
N SER A 186 21.41 1.78 4.93
CA SER A 186 21.13 2.96 4.10
C SER A 186 19.65 2.97 3.70
N MET A 187 19.18 3.97 2.95
CA MET A 187 17.81 3.99 2.44
C MET A 187 17.48 2.82 1.48
N VAL A 188 18.46 2.22 0.85
CA VAL A 188 18.29 1.04 0.00
C VAL A 188 18.50 -0.29 0.74
N GLY A 189 18.58 -0.24 2.07
CA GLY A 189 18.75 -1.39 2.94
C GLY A 189 18.69 -0.98 4.39
N GLN A 190 17.51 -1.08 5.00
CA GLN A 190 17.27 -0.74 6.41
C GLN A 190 17.05 -1.97 7.29
N TRP A 191 16.45 -3.02 6.73
CA TRP A 191 15.90 -4.13 7.50
C TRP A 191 16.58 -5.44 7.12
N ALA A 192 16.69 -6.35 8.09
CA ALA A 192 17.33 -7.66 7.93
C ALA A 192 16.44 -8.65 7.17
N ILE A 193 16.04 -8.28 5.96
CA ILE A 193 15.25 -9.10 5.04
C ILE A 193 16.08 -9.53 3.82
N PRO A 194 15.70 -10.62 3.10
CA PRO A 194 16.28 -10.97 1.82
C PRO A 194 16.13 -9.85 0.78
N TYR A 195 16.88 -9.91 -0.32
CA TYR A 195 16.75 -8.92 -1.38
C TYR A 195 15.35 -8.93 -2.01
N VAL A 196 14.80 -10.12 -2.28
CA VAL A 196 13.37 -10.38 -2.57
C VAL A 196 12.81 -11.15 -1.39
N SER A 197 11.86 -10.58 -0.68
CA SER A 197 11.34 -11.17 0.56
C SER A 197 10.19 -12.14 0.34
N GLY A 198 9.45 -12.02 -0.78
CA GLY A 198 8.20 -12.73 -0.99
C GLY A 198 7.04 -12.26 -0.10
N MET A 199 7.21 -11.15 0.61
CA MET A 199 6.23 -10.62 1.58
C MET A 199 5.63 -9.31 1.07
N THR A 200 4.40 -9.02 1.48
CA THR A 200 3.76 -7.72 1.27
C THR A 200 4.31 -6.67 2.24
N CYS A 201 3.96 -5.40 2.04
CA CYS A 201 4.32 -4.34 3.00
C CYS A 201 3.69 -4.59 4.38
N GLY A 202 2.44 -5.05 4.41
CA GLY A 202 1.74 -5.37 5.66
C GLY A 202 2.36 -6.54 6.41
N GLU A 203 2.86 -7.56 5.69
CA GLU A 203 3.57 -8.70 6.28
C GLU A 203 4.97 -8.33 6.79
N LEU A 204 5.59 -7.27 6.25
CA LEU A 204 6.89 -6.76 6.68
C LEU A 204 6.78 -5.74 7.83
N ALA A 205 5.59 -5.20 8.11
CA ALA A 205 5.34 -4.21 9.15
C ALA A 205 5.23 -4.85 10.53
#